data_dfdd534b24aca54b6b6bc1304666fb94
#
_entry.id   dfdd534b24aca54b6b6bc1304666fb94
#
_cell.length_a   1.000
_cell.length_b   1.000
_cell.length_c   1.000
_cell.angle_alpha   90.00
_cell.angle_beta   90.00
_cell.angle_gamma   90.00
#
_symmetry.space_group_name_H-M   'P 1'
#
loop_
_entity.id
_entity.type
_entity.pdbx_description
1 polymer ?
#
loop_
_entity_poly.entity_id
_entity_poly.type
_entity_poly.pdbx_seq_one_letter_code
_entity_poly.pdbx_strand_id
1 'polypeptide(L)'
;IAILPGARETATSPAQMGAQVAVTNEQGLYRLPSVPIGTYTLKYELAGFSTIIREGIIVTIGFTASVSVQLKVATVAESVRVTGESPVVDVKNTNIQTNITKEMLDAIPNSRDIWTVIGQAPGFMVTSFDVGGSRAGTQTGYSAFGYSGQVRVQVDGVNTTEGTGGAGFYYDYGSFEEVFLGVAGQGAEAA
;
A
#
# COMPACT_ATOMS: atom_id res chain seq x y z
N ILE A 1 17.33 19.61 -16.46
CA ILE A 1 17.55 18.74 -15.28
C ILE A 1 18.44 17.61 -15.76
N ALA A 2 19.62 17.44 -15.17
CA ALA A 2 20.54 16.37 -15.53
C ALA A 2 20.06 15.05 -14.86
N ILE A 3 20.13 13.97 -15.62
CA ILE A 3 19.89 12.61 -15.12
C ILE A 3 21.17 12.17 -14.39
N LEU A 4 21.06 11.60 -13.20
CA LEU A 4 22.17 11.17 -12.37
C LEU A 4 22.17 9.64 -12.23
N PRO A 5 22.91 8.91 -13.05
CA PRO A 5 23.12 7.48 -12.86
C PRO A 5 24.11 7.23 -11.72
N GLY A 6 24.00 6.06 -11.08
CA GLY A 6 24.91 5.64 -10.01
C GLY A 6 24.63 6.26 -8.64
N ALA A 7 23.54 7.01 -8.47
CA ALA A 7 23.11 7.47 -7.16
C ALA A 7 22.60 6.26 -6.34
N ARG A 8 23.03 6.18 -5.10
CA ARG A 8 22.63 5.14 -4.14
C ARG A 8 21.44 5.62 -3.33
N GLU A 9 20.36 4.88 -3.37
CA GLU A 9 19.19 5.05 -2.52
C GLU A 9 19.18 3.99 -1.43
N THR A 10 18.94 4.42 -0.20
CA THR A 10 18.79 3.55 0.95
C THR A 10 17.44 3.81 1.60
N ALA A 11 16.59 2.80 1.63
CA ALA A 11 15.28 2.83 2.28
C ALA A 11 15.35 2.16 3.66
N THR A 12 14.85 2.85 4.67
CA THR A 12 14.75 2.33 6.05
C THR A 12 13.34 2.55 6.58
N SER A 13 12.83 1.58 7.33
CA SER A 13 11.53 1.66 8.00
C SER A 13 11.55 0.83 9.29
N PRO A 14 10.81 1.22 10.33
CA PRO A 14 10.57 0.36 11.49
C PRO A 14 9.86 -0.95 11.16
N ALA A 15 9.05 -0.97 10.08
CA ALA A 15 8.33 -2.15 9.60
C ALA A 15 9.22 -3.16 8.86
N GLN A 16 10.49 -2.82 8.61
CA GLN A 16 11.39 -3.67 7.83
C GLN A 16 12.66 -3.99 8.64
N MET A 17 13.04 -5.27 8.66
CA MET A 17 14.32 -5.69 9.23
C MET A 17 15.46 -5.37 8.26
N GLY A 18 16.22 -4.31 8.55
CA GLY A 18 17.35 -3.86 7.73
C GLY A 18 16.98 -2.81 6.68
N ALA A 19 18.01 -2.29 6.00
CA ALA A 19 17.85 -1.29 4.96
C ALA A 19 17.83 -1.96 3.58
N GLN A 20 16.93 -1.54 2.70
CA GLN A 20 17.01 -1.87 1.27
C GLN A 20 17.82 -0.81 0.53
N VAL A 21 18.60 -1.26 -0.43
CA VAL A 21 19.46 -0.39 -1.23
C VAL A 21 19.19 -0.62 -2.72
N ALA A 22 19.05 0.47 -3.45
CA ALA A 22 19.02 0.47 -4.90
C ALA A 22 20.05 1.46 -5.46
N VAL A 23 20.33 1.39 -6.75
CA VAL A 23 21.21 2.33 -7.45
C VAL A 23 20.49 2.78 -8.72
N THR A 24 20.57 4.08 -9.03
CA THR A 24 19.95 4.62 -10.24
C THR A 24 20.65 4.08 -11.50
N ASN A 25 19.83 3.71 -12.49
CA ASN A 25 20.28 3.30 -13.82
C ASN A 25 20.71 4.50 -14.68
N GLU A 26 21.05 4.25 -15.95
CA GLU A 26 21.46 5.28 -16.92
C GLU A 26 20.39 6.37 -17.15
N GLN A 27 19.11 6.04 -16.92
CA GLN A 27 17.98 6.97 -16.99
C GLN A 27 17.70 7.68 -15.66
N GLY A 28 18.54 7.48 -14.64
CA GLY A 28 18.34 8.04 -13.32
C GLY A 28 17.15 7.44 -12.54
N LEU A 29 16.68 6.27 -12.97
CA LEU A 29 15.56 5.57 -12.33
C LEU A 29 16.09 4.50 -11.38
N TYR A 30 15.41 4.35 -10.26
CA TYR A 30 15.65 3.27 -9.29
C TYR A 30 14.33 2.54 -8.99
N ARG A 31 14.44 1.35 -8.45
CA ARG A 31 13.30 0.57 -7.99
C ARG A 31 13.68 -0.20 -6.73
N LEU A 32 12.83 -0.11 -5.73
CA LEU A 32 12.87 -0.90 -4.49
C LEU A 32 11.66 -1.84 -4.51
N PRO A 33 11.83 -3.10 -4.95
CA PRO A 33 10.73 -4.04 -5.04
C PRO A 33 10.35 -4.61 -3.66
N SER A 34 9.08 -4.95 -3.50
CA SER A 34 8.58 -5.74 -2.36
C SER A 34 8.94 -5.16 -0.99
N VAL A 35 8.75 -3.86 -0.82
CA VAL A 35 8.88 -3.22 0.50
C VAL A 35 7.60 -3.48 1.31
N PRO A 36 7.71 -3.86 2.60
CA PRO A 36 6.55 -3.96 3.50
C PRO A 36 5.77 -2.64 3.61
N ILE A 37 4.51 -2.73 3.98
CA ILE A 37 3.71 -1.54 4.30
C ILE A 37 4.31 -0.81 5.50
N GLY A 38 4.27 0.52 5.48
CA GLY A 38 4.81 1.33 6.56
C GLY A 38 5.34 2.68 6.14
N THR A 39 5.89 3.40 7.09
CA THR A 39 6.52 4.71 6.86
C THR A 39 8.02 4.55 6.63
N TYR A 40 8.51 5.11 5.53
CA TYR A 40 9.89 4.98 5.09
C TYR A 40 10.66 6.30 5.15
N THR A 41 11.95 6.16 5.40
CA THR A 41 12.95 7.21 5.20
C THR A 41 13.84 6.78 4.05
N LEU A 42 13.94 7.64 3.02
CA LEU A 42 14.83 7.44 1.87
C LEU A 42 16.04 8.37 1.97
N LYS A 43 17.22 7.78 1.84
CA LYS A 43 18.49 8.50 1.80
C LYS A 43 19.10 8.35 0.40
N TYR A 44 19.47 9.47 -0.22
CA TYR A 44 20.08 9.55 -1.54
C TYR A 44 21.50 10.05 -1.45
N GLU A 45 22.43 9.29 -1.99
CA GLU A 45 23.87 9.55 -1.92
C GLU A 45 24.51 9.41 -3.31
N LEU A 46 25.29 10.38 -3.70
CA LEU A 46 26.15 10.34 -4.90
C LEU A 46 27.43 11.14 -4.63
N ALA A 47 28.58 10.59 -5.03
CA ALA A 47 29.85 11.26 -4.84
C ALA A 47 29.87 12.63 -5.54
N GLY A 48 30.27 13.68 -4.83
CA GLY A 48 30.27 15.07 -5.33
C GLY A 48 28.93 15.80 -5.23
N PHE A 49 27.93 15.17 -4.59
CA PHE A 49 26.61 15.77 -4.36
C PHE A 49 26.25 15.77 -2.89
N SER A 50 25.39 16.70 -2.50
CA SER A 50 24.81 16.73 -1.15
C SER A 50 23.91 15.53 -0.92
N THR A 51 24.04 14.86 0.21
CA THR A 51 23.13 13.80 0.63
C THR A 51 21.75 14.37 0.91
N ILE A 52 20.69 13.76 0.35
CA ILE A 52 19.31 14.11 0.66
C ILE A 52 18.67 12.99 1.47
N ILE A 53 17.96 13.38 2.53
CA ILE A 53 17.15 12.48 3.34
C ILE A 53 15.70 12.94 3.23
N ARG A 54 14.81 12.04 2.79
CA ARG A 54 13.36 12.24 2.78
C ARG A 54 12.69 11.30 3.77
N GLU A 55 11.92 11.88 4.67
CA GLU A 55 11.20 11.15 5.71
C GLU A 55 9.69 11.20 5.47
N GLY A 56 8.95 10.31 6.12
CA GLY A 56 7.48 10.31 6.08
C GLY A 56 6.88 9.76 4.78
N ILE A 57 7.60 8.90 4.05
CA ILE A 57 7.05 8.27 2.84
C ILE A 57 6.21 7.08 3.26
N ILE A 58 4.90 7.21 3.13
CA ILE A 58 3.94 6.18 3.50
C ILE A 58 3.77 5.23 2.31
N VAL A 59 4.01 3.94 2.55
CA VAL A 59 3.77 2.86 1.59
C VAL A 59 2.63 2.01 2.11
N THR A 60 1.58 1.89 1.32
CA THR A 60 0.38 1.09 1.58
C THR A 60 0.28 -0.07 0.59
N ILE A 61 -0.63 -1.01 0.84
CA ILE A 61 -0.85 -2.16 -0.06
C ILE A 61 -1.24 -1.67 -1.46
N GLY A 62 -0.65 -2.28 -2.49
CA GLY A 62 -0.95 -1.96 -3.90
C GLY A 62 -0.49 -0.57 -4.36
N PHE A 63 0.24 0.17 -3.52
CA PHE A 63 0.70 1.51 -3.83
C PHE A 63 2.16 1.51 -4.31
N THR A 64 2.42 2.20 -5.42
CA THR A 64 3.79 2.45 -5.89
C THR A 64 4.18 3.90 -5.63
N ALA A 65 5.03 4.11 -4.65
CA ALA A 65 5.57 5.43 -4.32
C ALA A 65 6.52 5.91 -5.43
N SER A 66 6.19 7.01 -6.09
CA SER A 66 7.09 7.70 -7.04
C SER A 66 7.75 8.88 -6.33
N VAL A 67 9.03 8.75 -6.00
CA VAL A 67 9.79 9.80 -5.31
C VAL A 67 10.92 10.29 -6.21
N SER A 68 10.86 11.56 -6.59
CA SER A 68 11.91 12.22 -7.35
C SER A 68 12.66 13.22 -6.48
N VAL A 69 13.99 13.25 -6.60
CA VAL A 69 14.84 14.19 -5.87
C VAL A 69 15.82 14.90 -6.83
N GLN A 70 16.20 16.09 -6.46
CA GLN A 70 17.25 16.85 -7.17
C GLN A 70 18.45 16.97 -6.25
N LEU A 71 19.55 16.29 -6.58
CA LEU A 71 20.80 16.42 -5.85
C LEU A 71 21.51 17.69 -6.28
N LYS A 72 22.05 18.44 -5.31
CA LYS A 72 22.90 19.61 -5.53
C LYS A 72 24.35 19.22 -5.46
N VAL A 73 25.18 19.77 -6.32
CA VAL A 73 26.63 19.59 -6.25
C VAL A 73 27.13 20.19 -4.93
N ALA A 74 27.90 19.44 -4.20
CA ALA A 74 28.50 19.88 -2.94
C ALA A 74 30.01 19.67 -2.97
N THR A 75 30.74 20.67 -2.51
CA THR A 75 32.21 20.62 -2.32
C THR A 75 32.60 20.02 -0.98
N VAL A 76 31.66 19.93 -0.05
CA VAL A 76 31.77 19.35 1.31
C VAL A 76 30.60 18.42 1.53
N ALA A 77 30.75 17.38 2.32
CA ALA A 77 29.69 16.43 2.67
C ALA A 77 28.61 17.12 3.53
N GLU A 78 27.70 17.83 2.87
CA GLU A 78 26.50 18.39 3.48
C GLU A 78 25.35 17.42 3.32
N SER A 79 24.58 17.20 4.39
CA SER A 79 23.32 16.47 4.34
C SER A 79 22.16 17.45 4.45
N VAL A 80 21.23 17.40 3.49
CA VAL A 80 20.00 18.18 3.51
C VAL A 80 18.86 17.25 3.93
N ARG A 81 18.31 17.49 5.11
CA ARG A 81 17.13 16.76 5.60
C ARG A 81 15.87 17.49 5.12
N VAL A 82 15.06 16.83 4.33
CA VAL A 82 13.77 17.34 3.89
C VAL A 82 12.69 16.63 4.73
N THR A 83 12.24 17.32 5.76
CA THR A 83 11.09 16.93 6.57
C THR A 83 9.86 17.63 5.99
N GLY A 84 9.02 16.90 5.34
CA GLY A 84 7.74 17.40 4.82
C GLY A 84 7.07 16.28 4.04
N GLU A 85 5.79 16.08 4.25
CA GLU A 85 4.96 15.26 3.39
C GLU A 85 5.08 15.77 1.95
N SER A 86 5.96 15.14 1.18
CA SER A 86 5.81 15.22 -0.26
C SER A 86 4.57 14.40 -0.57
N PRO A 87 3.52 14.97 -1.17
CA PRO A 87 2.42 14.16 -1.65
C PRO A 87 3.01 13.17 -2.65
N VAL A 88 3.11 11.94 -2.22
CA VAL A 88 3.48 10.84 -3.10
C VAL A 88 2.22 10.50 -3.88
N VAL A 89 2.04 11.19 -5.01
CA VAL A 89 0.91 10.93 -5.89
C VAL A 89 1.29 9.76 -6.77
N ASP A 90 0.53 8.69 -6.70
CA ASP A 90 0.63 7.60 -7.66
C ASP A 90 0.03 8.04 -9.00
N VAL A 91 0.87 8.58 -9.87
CA VAL A 91 0.46 9.07 -11.20
C VAL A 91 0.48 7.96 -12.28
N LYS A 92 0.89 6.75 -11.92
CA LYS A 92 1.03 5.62 -12.85
C LYS A 92 -0.01 4.53 -12.65
N ASN A 93 -0.73 4.58 -11.55
CA ASN A 93 -1.71 3.57 -11.20
C ASN A 93 -3.09 3.97 -11.71
N THR A 94 -3.67 3.15 -12.58
CA THR A 94 -5.03 3.30 -13.09
C THR A 94 -6.03 2.42 -12.33
N ASN A 95 -5.59 1.85 -11.20
CA ASN A 95 -6.40 0.94 -10.41
C ASN A 95 -7.51 1.70 -9.69
N ILE A 96 -8.71 1.14 -9.75
CA ILE A 96 -9.80 1.56 -8.87
C ILE A 96 -9.65 0.75 -7.59
N GLN A 97 -9.22 1.42 -6.53
CA GLN A 97 -8.95 0.79 -5.25
C GLN A 97 -9.44 1.65 -4.09
N THR A 98 -9.80 1.00 -3.01
CA THR A 98 -10.11 1.64 -1.73
C THR A 98 -9.24 1.03 -0.65
N ASN A 99 -8.57 1.86 0.12
CA ASN A 99 -7.72 1.46 1.22
C ASN A 99 -8.36 1.91 2.53
N ILE A 100 -8.57 0.99 3.45
CA ILE A 100 -9.19 1.24 4.75
C ILE A 100 -8.13 0.96 5.80
N THR A 101 -7.63 2.01 6.43
CA THR A 101 -6.58 1.92 7.46
C THR A 101 -7.16 1.51 8.82
N LYS A 102 -6.29 1.15 9.75
CA LYS A 102 -6.67 0.79 11.12
C LYS A 102 -7.50 1.88 11.80
N GLU A 103 -7.12 3.15 11.64
CA GLU A 103 -7.86 4.26 12.21
C GLU A 103 -9.28 4.35 11.61
N MET A 104 -9.42 4.09 10.31
CA MET A 104 -10.74 4.05 9.66
C MET A 104 -11.55 2.85 10.15
N LEU A 105 -10.93 1.67 10.27
CA LEU A 105 -11.59 0.47 10.81
C LEU A 105 -12.11 0.71 12.23
N ASP A 106 -11.35 1.39 13.07
CA ASP A 106 -11.72 1.70 14.45
C ASP A 106 -12.77 2.82 14.54
N ALA A 107 -12.81 3.73 13.57
CA ALA A 107 -13.75 4.86 13.54
C ALA A 107 -15.12 4.52 12.92
N ILE A 108 -15.19 3.52 12.03
CA ILE A 108 -16.44 3.13 11.37
C ILE A 108 -17.33 2.39 12.35
N PRO A 109 -18.54 2.91 12.65
CA PRO A 109 -19.50 2.19 13.47
C PRO A 109 -19.95 0.89 12.78
N ASN A 110 -19.55 -0.24 13.32
CA ASN A 110 -19.93 -1.56 12.84
C ASN A 110 -19.96 -2.55 14.00
N SER A 111 -20.52 -3.73 13.77
CA SER A 111 -20.60 -4.81 14.74
C SER A 111 -19.33 -5.69 14.79
N ARG A 112 -18.17 -5.14 14.43
CA ARG A 112 -16.91 -5.87 14.22
C ARG A 112 -17.00 -6.91 13.10
N ASP A 113 -17.75 -6.56 12.07
CA ASP A 113 -17.91 -7.36 10.86
C ASP A 113 -17.19 -6.71 9.69
N ILE A 114 -16.19 -7.38 9.16
CA ILE A 114 -15.37 -6.86 8.05
C ILE A 114 -16.21 -6.69 6.77
N TRP A 115 -17.24 -7.50 6.58
CA TRP A 115 -18.09 -7.44 5.40
C TRP A 115 -18.92 -6.16 5.35
N THR A 116 -19.37 -5.69 6.50
CA THR A 116 -20.06 -4.40 6.61
C THR A 116 -19.13 -3.25 6.19
N VAL A 117 -17.86 -3.32 6.55
CA VAL A 117 -16.86 -2.33 6.15
C VAL A 117 -16.60 -2.38 4.65
N ILE A 118 -16.43 -3.57 4.09
CA ILE A 118 -16.25 -3.79 2.63
C ILE A 118 -17.45 -3.25 1.85
N GLY A 119 -18.67 -3.42 2.34
CA GLY A 119 -19.90 -2.92 1.71
C GLY A 119 -20.00 -1.39 1.67
N GLN A 120 -19.17 -0.65 2.39
CA GLN A 120 -19.11 0.81 2.32
C GLN A 120 -18.19 1.31 1.20
N ALA A 121 -17.37 0.45 0.63
CA ALA A 121 -16.50 0.83 -0.48
C ALA A 121 -17.30 1.06 -1.77
N PRO A 122 -16.94 2.07 -2.57
CA PRO A 122 -17.64 2.36 -3.82
C PRO A 122 -17.68 1.16 -4.76
N GLY A 123 -18.87 0.83 -5.25
CA GLY A 123 -19.07 -0.26 -6.20
C GLY A 123 -19.16 -1.67 -5.60
N PHE A 124 -18.98 -1.80 -4.28
CA PHE A 124 -19.20 -3.07 -3.59
C PHE A 124 -20.62 -3.17 -3.04
N MET A 125 -21.21 -4.35 -3.18
CA MET A 125 -22.50 -4.70 -2.59
C MET A 125 -22.35 -6.01 -1.83
N VAL A 126 -22.82 -6.05 -0.61
CA VAL A 126 -22.91 -7.28 0.20
C VAL A 126 -24.36 -7.75 0.24
N THR A 127 -24.57 -9.05 0.18
CA THR A 127 -25.93 -9.64 0.15
C THR A 127 -26.59 -9.69 1.52
N SER A 128 -25.79 -9.61 2.57
CA SER A 128 -26.27 -9.66 3.95
C SER A 128 -25.42 -8.76 4.84
N PHE A 129 -26.08 -7.86 5.54
CA PHE A 129 -25.42 -7.03 6.54
C PHE A 129 -25.59 -7.66 7.93
N ASP A 130 -24.56 -7.53 8.75
CA ASP A 130 -24.72 -7.82 10.16
C ASP A 130 -25.42 -6.67 10.87
N VAL A 131 -26.49 -6.98 11.58
CA VAL A 131 -27.25 -6.03 12.38
C VAL A 131 -27.18 -6.47 13.83
N GLY A 132 -26.45 -5.70 14.63
CA GLY A 132 -26.35 -5.92 16.06
C GLY A 132 -25.59 -7.19 16.47
N GLY A 133 -24.66 -7.66 15.66
CA GLY A 133 -23.83 -8.83 15.96
C GLY A 133 -24.49 -10.18 15.68
N SER A 134 -25.66 -10.20 15.03
CA SER A 134 -26.39 -11.45 14.73
C SER A 134 -25.69 -12.34 13.69
N ARG A 135 -24.77 -11.80 12.92
CA ARG A 135 -24.00 -12.47 11.87
C ARG A 135 -22.51 -12.20 11.96
N ALA A 136 -22.03 -11.72 13.09
CA ALA A 136 -20.61 -11.40 13.27
C ALA A 136 -19.72 -12.59 12.89
N GLY A 137 -18.77 -12.35 12.02
CA GLY A 137 -17.83 -13.36 11.53
C GLY A 137 -18.41 -14.35 10.51
N THR A 138 -19.71 -14.31 10.18
CA THR A 138 -20.27 -15.20 9.16
C THR A 138 -19.92 -14.70 7.76
N GLN A 139 -19.68 -15.64 6.84
CA GLN A 139 -19.50 -15.33 5.44
C GLN A 139 -20.74 -14.66 4.85
N THR A 140 -20.53 -13.71 3.96
CA THR A 140 -21.59 -13.11 3.17
C THR A 140 -21.22 -13.16 1.70
N GLY A 141 -22.22 -13.17 0.83
CA GLY A 141 -22.00 -12.96 -0.59
C GLY A 141 -21.73 -11.49 -0.87
N TYR A 142 -20.87 -11.24 -1.83
CA TYR A 142 -20.55 -9.88 -2.27
C TYR A 142 -20.43 -9.82 -3.80
N SER A 143 -20.66 -8.64 -4.33
CA SER A 143 -20.44 -8.33 -5.74
C SER A 143 -19.69 -7.00 -5.85
N ALA A 144 -18.87 -6.88 -6.87
CA ALA A 144 -18.17 -5.65 -7.20
C ALA A 144 -18.63 -5.20 -8.59
N PHE A 145 -19.19 -3.99 -8.68
CA PHE A 145 -19.72 -3.42 -9.92
C PHE A 145 -20.66 -4.36 -10.69
N GLY A 146 -21.48 -5.13 -9.98
CA GLY A 146 -22.43 -6.08 -10.53
C GLY A 146 -21.86 -7.46 -10.88
N TYR A 147 -20.57 -7.67 -10.72
CA TYR A 147 -19.95 -8.99 -10.89
C TYR A 147 -19.89 -9.75 -9.57
N SER A 148 -20.44 -10.95 -9.55
CA SER A 148 -20.36 -11.89 -8.43
C SER A 148 -19.56 -13.13 -8.85
N GLY A 149 -18.89 -13.77 -7.89
CA GLY A 149 -18.20 -15.05 -8.11
C GLY A 149 -16.80 -14.97 -8.74
N GLN A 150 -16.27 -13.78 -9.00
CA GLN A 150 -14.90 -13.57 -9.50
C GLN A 150 -14.07 -12.72 -8.56
N VAL A 151 -14.44 -12.68 -7.31
CA VAL A 151 -13.71 -11.90 -6.29
C VAL A 151 -12.73 -12.82 -5.59
N ARG A 152 -11.51 -12.36 -5.46
CA ARG A 152 -10.46 -13.05 -4.72
C ARG A 152 -10.30 -12.40 -3.36
N VAL A 153 -10.31 -13.20 -2.31
CA VAL A 153 -10.01 -12.79 -0.95
C VAL A 153 -8.62 -13.31 -0.58
N GLN A 154 -7.78 -12.40 -0.11
CA GLN A 154 -6.43 -12.73 0.34
C GLN A 154 -6.19 -12.16 1.74
N VAL A 155 -5.49 -12.91 2.57
CA VAL A 155 -4.98 -12.46 3.86
C VAL A 155 -3.47 -12.59 3.82
N ASP A 156 -2.75 -11.50 4.03
CA ASP A 156 -1.29 -11.43 3.93
C ASP A 156 -0.72 -12.05 2.63
N GLY A 157 -1.44 -11.81 1.51
CA GLY A 157 -1.09 -12.35 0.20
C GLY A 157 -1.47 -13.83 -0.01
N VAL A 158 -2.00 -14.51 0.98
CA VAL A 158 -2.47 -15.90 0.85
C VAL A 158 -3.92 -15.91 0.37
N ASN A 159 -4.19 -16.60 -0.74
CA ASN A 159 -5.54 -16.75 -1.25
C ASN A 159 -6.38 -17.61 -0.31
N THR A 160 -7.44 -17.01 0.21
CA THR A 160 -8.40 -17.65 1.12
C THR A 160 -9.81 -17.78 0.50
N THR A 161 -9.92 -17.60 -0.82
CA THR A 161 -11.19 -17.74 -1.54
C THR A 161 -11.60 -19.20 -1.59
N GLU A 162 -12.83 -19.50 -1.19
CA GLU A 162 -13.41 -20.83 -1.37
C GLU A 162 -13.80 -21.11 -2.83
N GLY A 163 -13.95 -22.39 -3.18
CA GLY A 163 -14.38 -22.83 -4.50
C GLY A 163 -15.78 -22.32 -4.89
N THR A 164 -16.57 -21.87 -3.93
CA THR A 164 -17.88 -21.23 -4.11
C THR A 164 -17.79 -19.72 -4.40
N GLY A 165 -16.57 -19.16 -4.39
CA GLY A 165 -16.33 -17.72 -4.62
C GLY A 165 -16.53 -16.84 -3.39
N GLY A 166 -16.77 -17.43 -2.22
CA GLY A 166 -16.83 -16.74 -0.94
C GLY A 166 -15.47 -16.71 -0.22
N ALA A 167 -15.38 -16.00 0.89
CA ALA A 167 -14.22 -16.09 1.76
C ALA A 167 -14.24 -17.40 2.55
N GLY A 168 -13.13 -18.14 2.52
CA GLY A 168 -13.02 -19.47 3.11
C GLY A 168 -13.01 -19.53 4.63
N PHE A 169 -12.85 -18.39 5.33
CA PHE A 169 -12.63 -18.35 6.76
C PHE A 169 -13.39 -17.23 7.45
N TYR A 170 -13.61 -17.42 8.74
CA TYR A 170 -14.05 -16.37 9.67
C TYR A 170 -12.83 -15.57 10.07
N TYR A 171 -12.94 -14.25 9.99
CA TYR A 171 -11.85 -13.34 10.34
C TYR A 171 -12.11 -12.65 11.66
N ASP A 172 -11.10 -12.59 12.50
CA ASP A 172 -11.13 -11.71 13.66
C ASP A 172 -10.90 -10.26 13.19
N TYR A 173 -11.92 -9.43 13.38
CA TYR A 173 -11.88 -8.01 12.98
C TYR A 173 -10.73 -7.24 13.62
N GLY A 174 -10.35 -7.60 14.84
CA GLY A 174 -9.28 -6.94 15.59
C GLY A 174 -7.87 -7.23 15.04
N SER A 175 -7.71 -8.24 14.19
CA SER A 175 -6.40 -8.62 13.64
C SER A 175 -5.98 -7.82 12.42
N PHE A 176 -6.88 -7.03 11.82
CA PHE A 176 -6.56 -6.25 10.62
C PHE A 176 -5.94 -4.91 10.96
N GLU A 177 -4.83 -4.59 10.33
CA GLU A 177 -4.22 -3.26 10.32
C GLU A 177 -4.66 -2.45 9.09
N GLU A 178 -4.94 -3.13 7.99
CA GLU A 178 -5.35 -2.50 6.73
C GLU A 178 -6.20 -3.46 5.91
N VAL A 179 -7.21 -2.93 5.23
CA VAL A 179 -8.03 -3.67 4.27
C VAL A 179 -7.95 -2.98 2.91
N PHE A 180 -7.50 -3.74 1.93
CA PHE A 180 -7.37 -3.29 0.55
C PHE A 180 -8.48 -3.88 -0.30
N LEU A 181 -9.16 -3.03 -1.05
CA LEU A 181 -10.24 -3.39 -1.96
C LEU A 181 -9.88 -2.94 -3.38
N GLY A 182 -9.47 -3.87 -4.21
CA GLY A 182 -9.14 -3.62 -5.61
C GLY A 182 -10.26 -4.10 -6.53
N VAL A 183 -10.71 -3.25 -7.45
CA VAL A 183 -11.84 -3.56 -8.34
C VAL A 183 -11.40 -3.78 -9.78
N ALA A 184 -10.48 -2.97 -10.29
CA ALA A 184 -10.01 -3.05 -11.66
C ALA A 184 -8.57 -2.59 -11.79
N GLY A 185 -7.87 -3.07 -12.82
CA GLY A 185 -6.51 -2.66 -13.14
C GLY A 185 -5.43 -3.24 -12.22
N GLN A 186 -5.75 -4.27 -11.44
CA GLN A 186 -4.77 -4.91 -10.55
C GLN A 186 -3.62 -5.50 -11.35
N GLY A 187 -2.40 -5.44 -10.79
CA GLY A 187 -1.22 -6.07 -11.37
C GLY A 187 -1.33 -7.60 -11.40
N ALA A 188 -0.40 -8.24 -12.13
CA ALA A 188 -0.37 -9.69 -12.27
C ALA A 188 -0.16 -10.43 -10.93
N GLU A 189 0.37 -9.76 -9.93
CA GLU A 189 0.54 -10.27 -8.57
C GLU A 189 -0.78 -10.45 -7.81
N ALA A 190 -1.85 -9.78 -8.26
CA ALA A 190 -3.20 -9.92 -7.68
C ALA A 190 -4.05 -10.97 -8.42
N ALA A 191 -3.52 -11.58 -9.49
CA ALA A 191 -4.23 -12.54 -10.33
C ALA A 191 -4.16 -13.97 -9.81
#